data_1b6a1f4704027b80eaab754e9b930efc
#
_entry.id   1b6a1f4704027b80eaab754e9b930efc
#
_cell.length_a   1.000
_cell.length_b   1.000
_cell.length_c   1.000
_cell.angle_alpha   90.00
_cell.angle_beta   90.00
_cell.angle_gamma   90.00
#
_symmetry.space_group_name_H-M   'P 1'
#
loop_
_entity.id
_entity.type
_entity.pdbx_description
1 polymer ?
#
loop_
_entity_poly.entity_id
_entity_poly.type
_entity_poly.pdbx_seq_one_letter_code
_entity_poly.pdbx_strand_id
1 'polypeptide(L)'
;MLTETTTRDLPEPPGLRKMVGPGVVAVGIGMAAGEIILWPYLTAIGGLGLLWLAFTTLAVQFVINMEIERYTLATGQTVVAGFSRWWKGWGIIICLAGAFQYVWPGWATSGSTVFTYLIGGGDPVWITVATLVVIGALLSLSKVVYRTVERVETVKVVLTLFFLAVVVVFVISLSTWGDGAKATVTEFGQIPDGITFTMLLSAIGAAGAGGVHNLVLSNWIRDKRYGMGAHVPRLVSPITGQEEASGNGDRYQFPLDETSMSRWNLWWKRANVEHLVTFVAVCFVTIGVMSLLAYETLFGRGDLKSDPSFLRIQGDIFEAEVGTWLKLLFLAVAVVSLWAAAMGLLDIIGRLASDFLRRNYLTDSVRWTEPRLYLLVVWIEIVLGSAILLAGFTQPLGLLIVSTCAASVVTLLYSILLVRLNTKDLPAPIRIRGWRLGGLLLAITFYGFFAIAMVVTQLDKL
;
A
#
# COMPACT_ATOMS: atom_id res chain seq x y z
N MET A 1 14.67 -22.99 -17.53
CA MET A 1 15.98 -22.40 -17.83
C MET A 1 16.28 -21.35 -16.75
N LEU A 2 17.46 -21.42 -16.10
CA LEU A 2 17.89 -20.34 -15.22
C LEU A 2 18.20 -19.16 -16.15
N THR A 3 17.49 -18.05 -15.99
CA THR A 3 17.76 -16.81 -16.73
C THR A 3 19.21 -16.41 -16.52
N GLU A 4 19.97 -16.21 -17.58
CA GLU A 4 21.37 -15.79 -17.51
C GLU A 4 21.46 -14.46 -16.77
N THR A 5 22.35 -14.40 -15.77
CA THR A 5 22.58 -13.16 -15.04
C THR A 5 23.55 -12.30 -15.83
N THR A 6 23.10 -11.13 -16.26
CA THR A 6 23.92 -10.19 -17.03
C THR A 6 24.66 -9.23 -16.10
N THR A 7 25.98 -9.14 -16.23
CA THR A 7 26.77 -8.14 -15.48
C THR A 7 26.67 -6.76 -16.14
N ARG A 8 26.34 -5.73 -15.37
CA ARG A 8 26.26 -4.33 -15.76
C ARG A 8 26.76 -3.45 -14.63
N ASP A 9 27.25 -2.27 -14.94
CA ASP A 9 27.64 -1.30 -13.93
C ASP A 9 26.43 -0.81 -13.13
N LEU A 10 26.61 -0.65 -11.81
CA LEU A 10 25.62 -0.03 -10.96
C LEU A 10 25.60 1.48 -11.24
N PRO A 11 24.47 2.05 -11.70
CA PRO A 11 24.37 3.50 -11.96
C PRO A 11 24.66 4.33 -10.72
N GLU A 12 25.09 5.55 -10.91
CA GLU A 12 25.23 6.50 -9.81
C GLU A 12 23.86 6.88 -9.23
N PRO A 13 23.71 6.89 -7.90
CA PRO A 13 22.43 7.29 -7.30
C PRO A 13 22.20 8.80 -7.49
N PRO A 14 21.00 9.20 -7.93
CA PRO A 14 20.64 10.61 -8.05
C PRO A 14 20.56 11.28 -6.66
N GLY A 15 20.58 12.60 -6.60
CA GLY A 15 20.37 13.32 -5.34
C GLY A 15 19.02 12.98 -4.68
N LEU A 16 18.94 13.06 -3.35
CA LEU A 16 17.74 12.67 -2.56
C LEU A 16 16.43 13.26 -3.09
N ARG A 17 16.41 14.54 -3.49
CA ARG A 17 15.22 15.19 -4.04
C ARG A 17 14.70 14.52 -5.32
N LYS A 18 15.58 13.92 -6.12
CA LYS A 18 15.22 13.20 -7.35
C LYS A 18 14.84 11.75 -7.08
N MET A 19 15.11 11.26 -5.86
CA MET A 19 14.71 9.91 -5.42
C MET A 19 13.29 9.85 -4.86
N VAL A 20 12.65 10.96 -4.60
CA VAL A 20 11.24 10.97 -4.15
C VAL A 20 10.36 10.33 -5.24
N GLY A 21 9.61 9.33 -4.90
CA GLY A 21 8.72 8.65 -5.84
C GLY A 21 8.14 7.33 -5.32
N PRO A 22 8.88 6.22 -5.29
CA PRO A 22 8.33 4.92 -4.88
C PRO A 22 7.71 4.93 -3.48
N GLY A 23 8.37 5.56 -2.50
CA GLY A 23 7.82 5.73 -1.16
C GLY A 23 6.56 6.61 -1.13
N VAL A 24 6.51 7.68 -1.94
CA VAL A 24 5.31 8.53 -2.07
C VAL A 24 4.16 7.77 -2.73
N VAL A 25 4.42 6.94 -3.74
CA VAL A 25 3.38 6.09 -4.36
C VAL A 25 2.87 5.08 -3.33
N ALA A 26 3.78 4.43 -2.61
CA ALA A 26 3.41 3.46 -1.57
C ALA A 26 2.54 4.10 -0.48
N VAL A 27 2.96 5.23 0.11
CA VAL A 27 2.15 5.92 1.12
C VAL A 27 0.87 6.49 0.51
N GLY A 28 0.94 7.02 -0.69
CA GLY A 28 -0.23 7.56 -1.38
C GLY A 28 -1.34 6.50 -1.46
N ILE A 29 -1.07 5.35 -2.04
CA ILE A 29 -2.06 4.27 -2.16
C ILE A 29 -2.48 3.75 -0.77
N GLY A 30 -1.55 3.62 0.18
CA GLY A 30 -1.82 3.18 1.55
C GLY A 30 -2.69 4.16 2.32
N MET A 31 -2.42 5.46 2.21
CA MET A 31 -3.11 6.53 2.92
C MET A 31 -4.55 6.74 2.41
N ALA A 32 -5.41 5.79 2.68
CA ALA A 32 -6.81 5.78 2.29
C ALA A 32 -7.68 5.08 3.35
N ALA A 33 -8.08 3.83 3.10
CA ALA A 33 -9.00 3.13 3.98
C ALA A 33 -8.42 2.88 5.37
N GLY A 34 -7.13 2.63 5.49
CA GLY A 34 -6.46 2.49 6.77
C GLY A 34 -6.57 3.76 7.59
N GLU A 35 -6.00 4.83 7.07
CA GLU A 35 -5.83 6.11 7.76
C GLU A 35 -7.13 6.91 7.87
N ILE A 36 -8.04 6.80 6.89
CA ILE A 36 -9.28 7.61 6.86
C ILE A 36 -10.47 6.87 7.46
N ILE A 37 -10.48 5.53 7.39
CA ILE A 37 -11.64 4.74 7.83
C ILE A 37 -11.29 3.84 9.02
N LEU A 38 -10.34 2.89 8.86
CA LEU A 38 -10.15 1.82 9.84
C LEU A 38 -9.54 2.34 11.16
N TRP A 39 -8.43 3.07 11.12
CA TRP A 39 -7.80 3.60 12.33
C TRP A 39 -8.67 4.64 13.04
N PRO A 40 -9.30 5.62 12.36
CA PRO A 40 -10.27 6.50 12.98
C PRO A 40 -11.46 5.77 13.60
N TYR A 41 -12.03 4.78 12.91
CA TYR A 41 -13.13 3.99 13.42
C TYR A 41 -12.73 3.20 14.69
N LEU A 42 -11.56 2.52 14.67
CA LEU A 42 -11.07 1.80 15.84
C LEU A 42 -10.81 2.73 17.02
N THR A 43 -10.28 3.93 16.75
CA THR A 43 -10.08 4.93 17.78
C THR A 43 -11.39 5.48 18.33
N ALA A 44 -12.39 5.68 17.49
CA ALA A 44 -13.70 6.14 17.92
C ALA A 44 -14.41 5.15 18.86
N ILE A 45 -14.19 3.84 18.72
CA ILE A 45 -14.79 2.82 19.58
C ILE A 45 -13.89 2.36 20.73
N GLY A 46 -12.57 2.32 20.55
CA GLY A 46 -11.60 1.77 21.53
C GLY A 46 -10.67 2.81 22.15
N GLY A 47 -10.81 4.11 21.80
CA GLY A 47 -9.90 5.15 22.26
C GLY A 47 -8.51 5.09 21.60
N LEU A 48 -7.53 5.73 22.25
CA LEU A 48 -6.17 5.88 21.73
C LEU A 48 -5.26 4.67 22.03
N GLY A 49 -5.77 3.68 22.75
CA GLY A 49 -4.98 2.53 23.24
C GLY A 49 -4.37 1.64 22.15
N LEU A 50 -4.77 1.80 20.86
CA LEU A 50 -4.20 1.04 19.74
C LEU A 50 -3.09 1.79 18.97
N LEU A 51 -2.73 3.03 19.33
CA LEU A 51 -1.69 3.78 18.62
C LEU A 51 -0.33 3.07 18.62
N TRP A 52 0.01 2.38 19.71
CA TRP A 52 1.22 1.56 19.78
C TRP A 52 1.27 0.50 18.68
N LEU A 53 0.13 -0.11 18.35
CA LEU A 53 0.04 -1.14 17.34
C LEU A 53 0.26 -0.56 15.94
N ALA A 54 -0.33 0.62 15.65
CA ALA A 54 -0.10 1.34 14.40
C ALA A 54 1.39 1.63 14.20
N PHE A 55 2.06 2.20 15.19
CA PHE A 55 3.46 2.59 15.11
C PHE A 55 4.41 1.39 15.04
N THR A 56 4.10 0.32 15.77
CA THR A 56 4.82 -0.96 15.67
C THR A 56 4.69 -1.55 14.27
N THR A 57 3.49 -1.53 13.70
CA THR A 57 3.26 -2.01 12.33
C THR A 57 4.08 -1.24 11.30
N LEU A 58 4.12 0.09 11.40
CA LEU A 58 4.93 0.92 10.48
C LEU A 58 6.44 0.64 10.60
N ALA A 59 6.93 0.44 11.82
CA ALA A 59 8.34 0.09 12.05
C ALA A 59 8.69 -1.27 11.42
N VAL A 60 7.81 -2.25 11.57
CA VAL A 60 7.94 -3.58 10.97
C VAL A 60 7.88 -3.49 9.44
N GLN A 61 6.94 -2.74 8.89
CA GLN A 61 6.82 -2.53 7.44
C GLN A 61 8.04 -1.81 6.85
N PHE A 62 8.64 -0.87 7.57
CA PHE A 62 9.90 -0.26 7.12
C PHE A 62 10.97 -1.31 6.84
N VAL A 63 11.15 -2.27 7.74
CA VAL A 63 12.14 -3.34 7.55
C VAL A 63 11.79 -4.20 6.34
N ILE A 64 10.52 -4.62 6.21
CA ILE A 64 10.05 -5.43 5.08
C ILE A 64 10.27 -4.70 3.75
N ASN A 65 9.82 -3.46 3.65
CA ASN A 65 9.90 -2.66 2.42
C ASN A 65 11.36 -2.42 2.01
N MET A 66 12.22 -2.13 2.96
CA MET A 66 13.64 -1.98 2.67
C MET A 66 14.30 -3.28 2.18
N GLU A 67 13.83 -4.43 2.64
CA GLU A 67 14.37 -5.71 2.14
C GLU A 67 13.81 -6.08 0.75
N ILE A 68 12.60 -5.65 0.40
CA ILE A 68 12.07 -5.68 -0.97
C ILE A 68 12.93 -4.78 -1.88
N GLU A 69 13.20 -3.58 -1.43
CA GLU A 69 14.00 -2.59 -2.14
C GLU A 69 15.45 -3.05 -2.34
N ARG A 70 16.07 -3.67 -1.31
CA ARG A 70 17.40 -4.26 -1.39
C ARG A 70 17.56 -5.19 -2.59
N TYR A 71 16.63 -6.12 -2.72
CA TYR A 71 16.67 -7.10 -3.81
C TYR A 71 16.57 -6.43 -5.19
N THR A 72 15.62 -5.51 -5.32
CA THR A 72 15.36 -4.85 -6.61
C THR A 72 16.46 -3.88 -7.01
N LEU A 73 16.99 -3.09 -6.07
CA LEU A 73 18.15 -2.22 -6.31
C LEU A 73 19.38 -3.03 -6.77
N ALA A 74 19.58 -4.20 -6.18
CA ALA A 74 20.75 -5.05 -6.48
C ALA A 74 20.63 -5.81 -7.80
N THR A 75 19.41 -6.16 -8.23
CA THR A 75 19.20 -7.11 -9.33
C THR A 75 18.39 -6.57 -10.51
N GLY A 76 17.65 -5.48 -10.32
CA GLY A 76 16.67 -4.98 -11.28
C GLY A 76 15.42 -5.85 -11.40
N GLN A 77 15.37 -7.01 -10.72
CA GLN A 77 14.20 -7.87 -10.72
C GLN A 77 13.18 -7.44 -9.66
N THR A 78 11.89 -7.74 -9.92
CA THR A 78 10.87 -7.71 -8.88
C THR A 78 11.06 -8.90 -7.93
N VAL A 79 10.65 -8.73 -6.67
CA VAL A 79 10.77 -9.81 -5.67
C VAL A 79 9.93 -11.04 -6.03
N VAL A 80 8.77 -10.84 -6.69
CA VAL A 80 7.91 -11.93 -7.16
C VAL A 80 8.59 -12.74 -8.27
N ALA A 81 9.32 -12.09 -9.18
CA ALA A 81 10.17 -12.77 -10.13
C ALA A 81 11.28 -13.57 -9.44
N GLY A 82 11.87 -13.02 -8.37
CA GLY A 82 12.84 -13.72 -7.53
C GLY A 82 12.26 -14.99 -6.90
N PHE A 83 11.10 -14.94 -6.30
CA PHE A 83 10.42 -16.10 -5.70
C PHE A 83 10.07 -17.16 -6.75
N SER A 84 9.57 -16.72 -7.91
CA SER A 84 9.17 -17.61 -9.02
C SER A 84 10.33 -18.39 -9.62
N ARG A 85 11.58 -17.95 -9.45
CA ARG A 85 12.79 -18.71 -9.86
C ARG A 85 12.97 -19.99 -9.09
N TRP A 86 12.58 -20.03 -7.82
CA TRP A 86 12.65 -21.28 -7.03
C TRP A 86 11.52 -22.23 -7.38
N TRP A 87 10.33 -21.67 -7.54
CA TRP A 87 9.13 -22.41 -7.91
C TRP A 87 8.09 -21.44 -8.48
N LYS A 88 7.68 -21.66 -9.73
CA LYS A 88 6.70 -20.81 -10.41
C LYS A 88 5.38 -20.70 -9.66
N GLY A 89 5.04 -21.70 -8.85
CA GLY A 89 3.86 -21.70 -7.99
C GLY A 89 3.82 -20.52 -6.99
N TRP A 90 4.96 -20.01 -6.52
CA TRP A 90 4.97 -18.84 -5.65
C TRP A 90 4.38 -17.60 -6.32
N GLY A 91 4.73 -17.38 -7.58
CA GLY A 91 4.13 -16.26 -8.34
C GLY A 91 2.63 -16.44 -8.55
N ILE A 92 2.16 -17.68 -8.83
CA ILE A 92 0.71 -17.98 -8.95
C ILE A 92 0.01 -17.67 -7.62
N ILE A 93 0.52 -18.21 -6.50
CA ILE A 93 -0.07 -18.00 -5.17
C ILE A 93 -0.16 -16.52 -4.83
N ILE A 94 0.92 -15.75 -5.07
CA ILE A 94 0.96 -14.32 -4.78
C ILE A 94 0.01 -13.54 -5.70
N CYS A 95 -0.08 -13.87 -6.99
CA CYS A 95 -1.02 -13.23 -7.90
C CYS A 95 -2.47 -13.52 -7.52
N LEU A 96 -2.82 -14.77 -7.19
CA LEU A 96 -4.16 -15.14 -6.75
C LEU A 96 -4.52 -14.50 -5.40
N ALA A 97 -3.56 -14.47 -4.46
CA ALA A 97 -3.74 -13.82 -3.18
C ALA A 97 -3.93 -12.31 -3.33
N GLY A 98 -3.19 -11.68 -4.26
CA GLY A 98 -3.34 -10.27 -4.61
C GLY A 98 -4.68 -9.96 -5.28
N ALA A 99 -5.10 -10.77 -6.24
CA ALA A 99 -6.40 -10.65 -6.87
C ALA A 99 -7.52 -10.80 -5.82
N PHE A 100 -7.45 -11.81 -4.92
CA PHE A 100 -8.39 -11.95 -3.82
C PHE A 100 -8.37 -10.75 -2.87
N GLN A 101 -7.18 -10.19 -2.58
CA GLN A 101 -7.04 -9.03 -1.71
C GLN A 101 -7.76 -7.80 -2.28
N TYR A 102 -7.73 -7.55 -3.59
CA TYR A 102 -8.15 -6.28 -4.17
C TYR A 102 -9.35 -6.33 -5.13
N VAL A 103 -9.86 -7.52 -5.47
CA VAL A 103 -11.08 -7.67 -6.27
C VAL A 103 -12.30 -7.01 -5.60
N TRP A 104 -12.26 -6.83 -4.28
CA TRP A 104 -13.30 -6.19 -3.49
C TRP A 104 -13.25 -4.67 -3.66
N PRO A 105 -14.28 -4.03 -4.22
CA PRO A 105 -14.23 -2.61 -4.57
C PRO A 105 -14.47 -1.67 -3.36
N GLY A 106 -14.08 -2.08 -2.14
CA GLY A 106 -14.36 -1.38 -0.89
C GLY A 106 -13.83 0.05 -0.84
N TRP A 107 -12.64 0.33 -1.40
CA TRP A 107 -12.08 1.68 -1.47
C TRP A 107 -12.90 2.59 -2.38
N ALA A 108 -13.19 2.13 -3.60
CA ALA A 108 -13.98 2.89 -4.55
C ALA A 108 -15.40 3.13 -4.02
N THR A 109 -16.03 2.10 -3.42
CA THR A 109 -17.38 2.20 -2.85
C THR A 109 -17.42 3.13 -1.64
N SER A 110 -16.42 3.07 -0.76
CA SER A 110 -16.30 4.02 0.36
C SER A 110 -16.19 5.46 -0.15
N GLY A 111 -15.33 5.71 -1.14
CA GLY A 111 -15.18 7.02 -1.76
C GLY A 111 -16.49 7.52 -2.38
N SER A 112 -17.21 6.65 -3.09
CA SER A 112 -18.49 6.97 -3.70
C SER A 112 -19.59 7.24 -2.65
N THR A 113 -19.59 6.49 -1.53
CA THR A 113 -20.48 6.75 -0.40
C THR A 113 -20.21 8.13 0.20
N VAL A 114 -18.95 8.48 0.47
CA VAL A 114 -18.59 9.81 0.97
C VAL A 114 -18.91 10.91 -0.06
N PHE A 115 -18.75 10.62 -1.35
CA PHE A 115 -19.13 11.55 -2.41
C PHE A 115 -20.63 11.86 -2.39
N THR A 116 -21.50 10.87 -2.09
CA THR A 116 -22.94 11.15 -1.93
C THR A 116 -23.24 12.11 -0.76
N TYR A 117 -22.41 12.08 0.31
CA TYR A 117 -22.54 13.05 1.40
C TYR A 117 -22.12 14.46 0.97
N LEU A 118 -21.11 14.55 0.10
CA LEU A 118 -20.60 15.82 -0.41
C LEU A 118 -21.59 16.52 -1.36
N ILE A 119 -22.26 15.76 -2.24
CA ILE A 119 -23.20 16.31 -3.24
C ILE A 119 -24.67 16.29 -2.79
N GLY A 120 -24.95 15.70 -1.63
CA GLY A 120 -26.30 15.64 -1.05
C GLY A 120 -27.22 14.57 -1.65
N GLY A 121 -26.67 13.52 -2.31
CA GLY A 121 -27.48 12.41 -2.84
C GLY A 121 -26.77 11.58 -3.91
N GLY A 122 -27.49 10.63 -4.50
CA GLY A 122 -26.98 9.72 -5.53
C GLY A 122 -26.89 8.27 -5.04
N ASP A 123 -26.71 7.36 -5.98
CA ASP A 123 -26.52 5.93 -5.72
C ASP A 123 -25.03 5.58 -5.71
N PRO A 124 -24.45 5.20 -4.54
CA PRO A 124 -23.04 4.87 -4.42
C PRO A 124 -22.58 3.75 -5.36
N VAL A 125 -23.45 2.78 -5.69
CA VAL A 125 -23.10 1.65 -6.56
C VAL A 125 -22.79 2.13 -7.97
N TRP A 126 -23.69 2.91 -8.57
CA TRP A 126 -23.48 3.42 -9.93
C TRP A 126 -22.36 4.45 -10.00
N ILE A 127 -22.18 5.27 -8.96
CA ILE A 127 -21.04 6.19 -8.85
C ILE A 127 -19.76 5.40 -8.81
N THR A 128 -19.70 4.29 -8.07
CA THR A 128 -18.52 3.42 -8.00
C THR A 128 -18.19 2.80 -9.35
N VAL A 129 -19.19 2.24 -10.04
CA VAL A 129 -18.98 1.65 -11.37
C VAL A 129 -18.44 2.70 -12.34
N ALA A 130 -19.04 3.89 -12.36
CA ALA A 130 -18.56 5.00 -13.20
C ALA A 130 -17.11 5.39 -12.86
N THR A 131 -16.79 5.49 -11.56
CA THR A 131 -15.44 5.81 -11.08
C THR A 131 -14.42 4.77 -11.51
N LEU A 132 -14.73 3.47 -11.36
CA LEU A 132 -13.84 2.39 -11.79
C LEU A 132 -13.58 2.44 -13.31
N VAL A 133 -14.60 2.71 -14.11
CA VAL A 133 -14.44 2.88 -15.57
C VAL A 133 -13.57 4.09 -15.92
N VAL A 134 -13.75 5.23 -15.22
CA VAL A 134 -12.91 6.41 -15.41
C VAL A 134 -11.46 6.12 -15.04
N ILE A 135 -11.23 5.42 -13.93
CA ILE A 135 -9.88 5.00 -13.51
C ILE A 135 -9.26 4.08 -14.56
N GLY A 136 -10.02 3.08 -15.06
CA GLY A 136 -9.55 2.20 -16.13
C GLY A 136 -9.16 2.95 -17.39
N ALA A 137 -9.95 3.94 -17.79
CA ALA A 137 -9.64 4.82 -18.93
C ALA A 137 -8.36 5.64 -18.67
N LEU A 138 -8.19 6.23 -17.50
CA LEU A 138 -6.99 6.98 -17.12
C LEU A 138 -5.73 6.11 -17.20
N LEU A 139 -5.76 4.91 -16.63
CA LEU A 139 -4.64 3.96 -16.68
C LEU A 139 -4.35 3.52 -18.12
N SER A 140 -5.40 3.29 -18.93
CA SER A 140 -5.27 2.85 -20.33
C SER A 140 -4.65 3.92 -21.22
N LEU A 141 -4.98 5.19 -21.01
CA LEU A 141 -4.53 6.32 -21.83
C LEU A 141 -3.22 6.95 -21.35
N SER A 142 -2.68 6.52 -20.23
CA SER A 142 -1.45 7.06 -19.63
C SER A 142 -0.22 6.63 -20.41
N LYS A 143 0.53 7.56 -21.03
CA LYS A 143 1.77 7.25 -21.79
C LYS A 143 2.77 6.44 -20.98
N VAL A 144 3.02 6.83 -19.73
CA VAL A 144 3.84 6.10 -18.76
C VAL A 144 3.00 5.95 -17.49
N VAL A 145 2.51 4.75 -17.26
CA VAL A 145 1.55 4.46 -16.17
C VAL A 145 2.09 4.92 -14.82
N TYR A 146 3.34 4.58 -14.50
CA TYR A 146 3.98 5.00 -13.26
C TYR A 146 3.88 6.52 -12.99
N ARG A 147 4.13 7.35 -14.02
CA ARG A 147 4.09 8.81 -13.85
C ARG A 147 2.70 9.35 -13.54
N THR A 148 1.67 8.71 -14.08
CA THR A 148 0.29 9.10 -13.79
C THR A 148 -0.08 8.74 -12.37
N VAL A 149 0.21 7.51 -11.95
CA VAL A 149 -0.01 7.05 -10.56
C VAL A 149 0.78 7.91 -9.59
N GLU A 150 2.09 8.11 -9.81
CA GLU A 150 2.95 8.96 -8.97
C GLU A 150 2.40 10.38 -8.83
N ARG A 151 1.91 10.98 -9.91
CA ARG A 151 1.36 12.34 -9.87
C ARG A 151 0.06 12.42 -9.08
N VAL A 152 -0.88 11.50 -9.32
CA VAL A 152 -2.16 11.47 -8.62
C VAL A 152 -1.95 11.22 -7.13
N GLU A 153 -1.11 10.24 -6.77
CA GLU A 153 -0.82 9.95 -5.38
C GLU A 153 -0.06 11.08 -4.68
N THR A 154 0.86 11.76 -5.36
CA THR A 154 1.57 12.92 -4.81
C THR A 154 0.59 14.06 -4.51
N VAL A 155 -0.31 14.39 -5.44
CA VAL A 155 -1.32 15.45 -5.22
C VAL A 155 -2.21 15.09 -4.02
N LYS A 156 -2.67 13.84 -3.93
CA LYS A 156 -3.45 13.35 -2.82
C LYS A 156 -2.70 13.47 -1.48
N VAL A 157 -1.44 13.02 -1.41
CA VAL A 157 -0.61 13.13 -0.20
C VAL A 157 -0.50 14.58 0.25
N VAL A 158 -0.23 15.51 -0.67
CA VAL A 158 -0.14 16.93 -0.36
C VAL A 158 -1.48 17.48 0.16
N LEU A 159 -2.60 17.13 -0.48
CA LEU A 159 -3.93 17.56 -0.04
C LEU A 159 -4.27 17.01 1.34
N THR A 160 -3.96 15.74 1.61
CA THR A 160 -4.21 15.12 2.92
C THR A 160 -3.34 15.77 4.00
N LEU A 161 -2.04 15.96 3.76
CA LEU A 161 -1.16 16.65 4.72
C LEU A 161 -1.59 18.09 4.99
N PHE A 162 -2.08 18.79 3.96
CA PHE A 162 -2.68 20.12 4.13
C PHE A 162 -3.92 20.05 5.04
N PHE A 163 -4.84 19.13 4.79
CA PHE A 163 -6.00 18.93 5.65
C PHE A 163 -5.60 18.61 7.09
N LEU A 164 -4.62 17.72 7.29
CA LEU A 164 -4.12 17.38 8.62
C LEU A 164 -3.55 18.61 9.36
N ALA A 165 -2.81 19.46 8.65
CA ALA A 165 -2.33 20.71 9.25
C ALA A 165 -3.47 21.63 9.68
N VAL A 166 -4.55 21.70 8.90
CA VAL A 166 -5.75 22.47 9.24
C VAL A 166 -6.42 21.92 10.50
N VAL A 167 -6.68 20.60 10.60
CA VAL A 167 -7.37 20.04 11.77
C VAL A 167 -6.52 20.06 13.04
N VAL A 168 -5.21 19.99 12.91
CA VAL A 168 -4.28 20.20 14.05
C VAL A 168 -4.42 21.59 14.65
N VAL A 169 -4.63 22.60 13.81
CA VAL A 169 -4.75 24.00 14.27
C VAL A 169 -6.14 24.33 14.78
N PHE A 170 -7.20 23.80 14.14
CA PHE A 170 -8.56 24.26 14.39
C PHE A 170 -9.42 23.30 15.21
N VAL A 171 -9.04 22.01 15.33
CA VAL A 171 -9.90 20.98 15.92
C VAL A 171 -9.26 20.27 17.09
N ILE A 172 -8.02 19.77 16.93
CA ILE A 172 -7.39 18.89 17.92
C ILE A 172 -6.84 19.71 19.10
N SER A 173 -7.35 19.46 20.29
CA SER A 173 -6.90 20.13 21.53
C SER A 173 -5.53 19.65 21.99
N LEU A 174 -4.80 20.50 22.75
CA LEU A 174 -3.49 20.13 23.32
C LEU A 174 -3.61 18.96 24.32
N SER A 175 -4.74 18.83 25.03
CA SER A 175 -5.02 17.71 25.93
C SER A 175 -5.02 16.38 25.16
N THR A 176 -5.66 16.33 24.00
CA THR A 176 -5.73 15.14 23.16
C THR A 176 -4.34 14.68 22.67
N TRP A 177 -3.43 15.61 22.38
CA TRP A 177 -2.02 15.25 22.11
C TRP A 177 -1.35 14.61 23.33
N GLY A 178 -1.59 15.14 24.53
CA GLY A 178 -1.10 14.56 25.79
C GLY A 178 -1.66 13.16 26.05
N ASP A 179 -2.96 12.99 25.84
CA ASP A 179 -3.64 11.69 25.99
C ASP A 179 -3.11 10.67 24.98
N GLY A 180 -2.90 11.06 23.72
CA GLY A 180 -2.33 10.20 22.69
C GLY A 180 -0.91 9.73 23.03
N ALA A 181 -0.05 10.65 23.44
CA ALA A 181 1.32 10.33 23.87
C ALA A 181 1.33 9.40 25.10
N LYS A 182 0.48 9.67 26.08
CA LYS A 182 0.32 8.84 27.28
C LYS A 182 -0.19 7.45 26.91
N ALA A 183 -1.29 7.33 26.18
CA ALA A 183 -1.89 6.05 25.78
C ALA A 183 -0.91 5.17 25.02
N THR A 184 -0.15 5.75 24.09
CA THR A 184 0.86 5.00 23.30
C THR A 184 1.88 4.28 24.20
N VAL A 185 2.21 4.84 25.36
CA VAL A 185 3.20 4.28 26.29
C VAL A 185 2.54 3.42 27.37
N THR A 186 1.48 3.94 28.01
CA THR A 186 0.88 3.28 29.20
C THR A 186 -0.04 2.10 28.81
N GLU A 187 -0.58 2.11 27.60
CA GLU A 187 -1.47 1.07 27.09
C GLU A 187 -0.77 0.15 26.07
N PHE A 188 0.56 0.19 26.05
CA PHE A 188 1.34 -0.67 25.15
C PHE A 188 1.04 -2.16 25.39
N GLY A 189 0.68 -2.87 24.33
CA GLY A 189 0.33 -4.29 24.39
C GLY A 189 -1.11 -4.57 24.85
N GLN A 190 -1.87 -3.56 25.27
CA GLN A 190 -3.26 -3.72 25.66
C GLN A 190 -4.17 -3.65 24.43
N ILE A 191 -5.28 -4.38 24.50
CA ILE A 191 -6.34 -4.38 23.47
C ILE A 191 -7.60 -3.86 24.16
N PRO A 192 -8.17 -2.73 23.70
CA PRO A 192 -9.40 -2.19 24.27
C PRO A 192 -10.59 -3.15 24.13
N ASP A 193 -11.53 -3.08 25.06
CA ASP A 193 -12.76 -3.87 25.02
C ASP A 193 -13.55 -3.58 23.73
N GLY A 194 -14.17 -4.63 23.19
CA GLY A 194 -14.94 -4.54 21.94
C GLY A 194 -14.12 -4.65 20.65
N ILE A 195 -12.77 -4.62 20.73
CA ILE A 195 -11.88 -4.81 19.59
C ILE A 195 -11.56 -6.30 19.40
N THR A 196 -11.90 -6.86 18.23
CA THR A 196 -11.65 -8.26 17.92
C THR A 196 -10.30 -8.46 17.24
N PHE A 197 -9.74 -9.69 17.29
CA PHE A 197 -8.51 -10.01 16.54
C PHE A 197 -8.67 -9.86 15.03
N THR A 198 -9.85 -10.02 14.46
CA THR A 198 -10.15 -9.72 13.07
C THR A 198 -9.96 -8.23 12.76
N MET A 199 -10.47 -7.35 13.64
CA MET A 199 -10.28 -5.90 13.51
C MET A 199 -8.80 -5.52 13.65
N LEU A 200 -8.06 -6.14 14.59
CA LEU A 200 -6.63 -5.89 14.76
C LEU A 200 -5.84 -6.32 13.53
N LEU A 201 -6.08 -7.54 13.01
CA LEU A 201 -5.40 -8.02 11.82
C LEU A 201 -5.72 -7.17 10.60
N SER A 202 -6.98 -6.71 10.49
CA SER A 202 -7.40 -5.75 9.46
C SER A 202 -6.67 -4.42 9.58
N ALA A 203 -6.58 -3.85 10.79
CA ALA A 203 -5.89 -2.59 11.05
C ALA A 203 -4.38 -2.67 10.74
N ILE A 204 -3.73 -3.78 11.11
CA ILE A 204 -2.33 -4.07 10.78
C ILE A 204 -2.15 -4.15 9.26
N GLY A 205 -3.05 -4.84 8.55
CA GLY A 205 -3.01 -4.94 7.09
C GLY A 205 -3.31 -3.63 6.35
N ALA A 206 -3.95 -2.68 7.04
CA ALA A 206 -4.32 -1.38 6.50
C ALA A 206 -3.38 -0.24 6.95
N ALA A 207 -2.45 -0.47 7.86
CA ALA A 207 -1.49 0.55 8.29
C ALA A 207 -0.41 0.74 7.22
N GLY A 208 -0.46 1.82 6.47
CA GLY A 208 0.46 2.07 5.37
C GLY A 208 0.23 1.13 4.18
N ALA A 209 1.21 0.29 3.84
CA ALA A 209 1.15 -0.62 2.69
C ALA A 209 1.13 -2.08 3.17
N GLY A 210 0.06 -2.81 2.92
CA GLY A 210 -0.10 -4.21 3.32
C GLY A 210 -0.24 -5.20 2.16
N GLY A 211 0.18 -6.45 2.38
CA GLY A 211 0.02 -7.52 1.39
C GLY A 211 0.82 -7.31 0.12
N VAL A 212 0.21 -7.59 -1.02
CA VAL A 212 0.89 -7.44 -2.33
C VAL A 212 1.26 -6.01 -2.67
N HIS A 213 0.69 -5.02 -2.00
CA HIS A 213 1.07 -3.62 -2.14
C HIS A 213 2.57 -3.41 -1.90
N ASN A 214 3.11 -3.96 -0.81
CA ASN A 214 4.54 -3.88 -0.53
C ASN A 214 5.38 -4.55 -1.62
N LEU A 215 4.93 -5.69 -2.16
CA LEU A 215 5.68 -6.40 -3.21
C LEU A 215 5.82 -5.56 -4.49
N VAL A 216 4.77 -4.81 -4.85
CA VAL A 216 4.77 -3.95 -6.05
C VAL A 216 5.66 -2.72 -5.90
N LEU A 217 6.12 -2.38 -4.69
CA LEU A 217 7.21 -1.42 -4.49
C LEU A 217 8.41 -1.78 -5.40
N SER A 218 8.70 -3.07 -5.57
CA SER A 218 9.75 -3.54 -6.48
C SER A 218 9.53 -3.15 -7.96
N ASN A 219 8.27 -3.10 -8.41
CA ASN A 219 7.92 -2.66 -9.76
C ASN A 219 8.11 -1.14 -9.91
N TRP A 220 7.69 -0.35 -8.91
CA TRP A 220 7.85 1.11 -8.94
C TRP A 220 9.32 1.54 -8.89
N ILE A 221 10.16 0.86 -8.10
CA ILE A 221 11.62 1.05 -8.05
C ILE A 221 12.23 0.79 -9.44
N ARG A 222 11.82 -0.29 -10.12
CA ARG A 222 12.22 -0.61 -11.48
C ARG A 222 11.82 0.50 -12.46
N ASP A 223 10.56 0.92 -12.44
CA ASP A 223 10.03 1.93 -13.35
C ASP A 223 10.62 3.34 -13.09
N LYS A 224 11.03 3.63 -11.85
CA LYS A 224 11.79 4.83 -11.50
C LYS A 224 13.27 4.73 -11.91
N ARG A 225 13.72 3.57 -12.40
CA ARG A 225 15.09 3.27 -12.80
C ARG A 225 16.11 3.36 -11.67
N TYR A 226 15.75 2.88 -10.48
CA TYR A 226 16.67 2.85 -9.34
C TYR A 226 17.57 1.63 -9.37
N GLY A 227 18.84 1.82 -8.97
CA GLY A 227 19.83 0.76 -8.95
C GLY A 227 19.92 0.01 -10.29
N MET A 228 19.96 -1.31 -10.24
CA MET A 228 19.97 -2.16 -11.44
C MET A 228 18.66 -2.12 -12.24
N GLY A 229 17.57 -1.58 -11.67
CA GLY A 229 16.32 -1.29 -12.39
C GLY A 229 16.48 -0.31 -13.55
N ALA A 230 17.58 0.47 -13.59
CA ALA A 230 17.91 1.34 -14.70
C ALA A 230 18.10 0.61 -16.04
N HIS A 231 18.42 -0.68 -15.99
CA HIS A 231 18.65 -1.54 -17.16
C HIS A 231 17.39 -2.27 -17.63
N VAL A 232 16.26 -2.13 -16.92
CA VAL A 232 14.99 -2.80 -17.22
C VAL A 232 14.02 -1.82 -17.88
N PRO A 233 13.26 -2.24 -18.94
CA PRO A 233 12.24 -1.41 -19.56
C PRO A 233 11.14 -1.00 -18.57
N ARG A 234 10.59 0.19 -18.77
CA ARG A 234 9.45 0.68 -17.99
C ARG A 234 8.12 0.16 -18.55
N LEU A 235 7.13 0.05 -17.66
CA LEU A 235 5.77 -0.20 -18.07
C LEU A 235 5.17 1.06 -18.71
N VAL A 236 4.76 0.92 -19.98
CA VAL A 236 4.13 1.98 -20.78
C VAL A 236 2.75 1.52 -21.28
N SER A 237 1.87 2.44 -21.63
CA SER A 237 0.58 2.05 -22.24
C SER A 237 0.79 1.45 -23.64
N PRO A 238 0.13 0.34 -23.98
CA PRO A 238 0.17 -0.21 -25.33
C PRO A 238 -0.62 0.62 -26.35
N ILE A 239 -1.40 1.61 -25.88
CA ILE A 239 -2.23 2.48 -26.73
C ILE A 239 -1.51 3.78 -27.06
N THR A 240 -0.90 4.43 -26.07
CA THR A 240 -0.35 5.78 -26.19
C THR A 240 1.15 5.87 -25.92
N GLY A 241 1.74 4.80 -25.35
CA GLY A 241 3.15 4.71 -25.02
C GLY A 241 3.99 4.16 -26.17
N GLN A 242 5.29 4.44 -26.16
CA GLN A 242 6.27 3.76 -27.01
C GLN A 242 6.96 2.68 -26.17
N GLU A 243 6.86 1.43 -26.59
CA GLU A 243 7.53 0.32 -25.91
C GLU A 243 9.05 0.53 -25.96
N GLU A 244 9.70 0.49 -24.79
CA GLU A 244 11.16 0.48 -24.70
C GLU A 244 11.65 -0.93 -25.11
N ALA A 245 12.74 -0.99 -25.87
CA ALA A 245 13.33 -2.27 -26.28
C ALA A 245 13.67 -3.11 -25.04
N SER A 246 13.20 -4.35 -25.02
CA SER A 246 13.51 -5.31 -23.96
C SER A 246 15.01 -5.59 -23.98
N GLY A 247 15.69 -5.32 -22.86
CA GLY A 247 17.06 -5.83 -22.66
C GLY A 247 17.05 -7.35 -22.58
N ASN A 248 18.12 -8.00 -23.06
CA ASN A 248 18.24 -9.47 -23.09
C ASN A 248 18.40 -10.12 -21.70
N GLY A 249 18.25 -9.38 -20.59
CA GLY A 249 18.50 -9.89 -19.24
C GLY A 249 17.35 -9.64 -18.29
N ASP A 250 16.77 -10.71 -17.76
CA ASP A 250 15.75 -10.62 -16.71
C ASP A 250 16.35 -10.33 -15.33
N ARG A 251 17.65 -10.53 -15.16
CA ARG A 251 18.37 -10.30 -13.92
C ARG A 251 19.75 -9.72 -14.21
N TYR A 252 20.07 -8.69 -13.47
CA TYR A 252 21.38 -8.05 -13.52
C TYR A 252 22.15 -8.29 -12.23
N GLN A 253 23.48 -8.17 -12.32
CA GLN A 253 24.37 -8.05 -11.18
C GLN A 253 25.43 -7.00 -11.51
N PHE A 254 25.94 -6.33 -10.51
CA PHE A 254 27.04 -5.38 -10.66
C PHE A 254 28.35 -6.00 -10.13
N PRO A 255 29.51 -5.56 -10.65
CA PRO A 255 30.81 -5.97 -10.11
C PRO A 255 30.92 -5.60 -8.62
N LEU A 256 31.59 -6.44 -7.84
CA LEU A 256 31.80 -6.19 -6.39
C LEU A 256 33.12 -5.46 -6.14
N ASP A 257 33.54 -4.59 -7.07
CA ASP A 257 34.69 -3.71 -6.92
C ASP A 257 34.40 -2.53 -5.97
N GLU A 258 35.44 -1.79 -5.62
CA GLU A 258 35.38 -0.69 -4.67
C GLU A 258 34.41 0.42 -5.15
N THR A 259 34.42 0.73 -6.45
CA THR A 259 33.56 1.76 -7.06
C THR A 259 32.10 1.38 -6.96
N SER A 260 31.75 0.17 -7.37
CA SER A 260 30.37 -0.36 -7.32
C SER A 260 29.87 -0.50 -5.88
N MET A 261 30.73 -0.92 -4.95
CA MET A 261 30.37 -1.01 -3.53
C MET A 261 30.18 0.37 -2.90
N SER A 262 30.95 1.39 -3.30
CA SER A 262 30.74 2.76 -2.87
C SER A 262 29.38 3.29 -3.38
N ARG A 263 29.05 3.07 -4.66
CA ARG A 263 27.74 3.41 -5.24
C ARG A 263 26.61 2.67 -4.55
N TRP A 264 26.78 1.36 -4.27
CA TRP A 264 25.78 0.57 -3.52
C TRP A 264 25.48 1.15 -2.14
N ASN A 265 26.52 1.48 -1.37
CA ASN A 265 26.36 2.05 -0.04
C ASN A 265 25.61 3.39 -0.09
N LEU A 266 25.86 4.19 -1.12
CA LEU A 266 25.16 5.45 -1.31
C LEU A 266 23.70 5.26 -1.76
N TRP A 267 23.43 4.30 -2.68
CA TRP A 267 22.07 3.89 -3.04
C TRP A 267 21.29 3.45 -1.81
N TRP A 268 21.88 2.54 -1.05
CA TRP A 268 21.28 1.97 0.14
C TRP A 268 20.94 3.03 1.20
N LYS A 269 21.89 3.94 1.46
CA LYS A 269 21.66 5.05 2.40
C LYS A 269 20.52 5.96 1.93
N ARG A 270 20.53 6.36 0.67
CA ARG A 270 19.52 7.27 0.11
C ARG A 270 18.13 6.63 0.05
N ALA A 271 18.05 5.37 -0.36
CA ALA A 271 16.81 4.60 -0.36
C ALA A 271 16.18 4.51 1.03
N ASN A 272 16.99 4.20 2.07
CA ASN A 272 16.49 4.17 3.44
C ASN A 272 15.96 5.53 3.92
N VAL A 273 16.65 6.61 3.59
CA VAL A 273 16.21 7.97 3.96
C VAL A 273 14.93 8.35 3.21
N GLU A 274 14.88 8.07 1.91
CA GLU A 274 13.68 8.32 1.09
C GLU A 274 12.48 7.61 1.68
N HIS A 275 12.58 6.29 1.89
CA HIS A 275 11.46 5.49 2.38
C HIS A 275 11.05 5.86 3.82
N LEU A 276 12.02 6.17 4.69
CA LEU A 276 11.74 6.62 6.05
C LEU A 276 10.94 7.94 6.06
N VAL A 277 11.32 8.89 5.22
CA VAL A 277 10.71 10.23 5.17
C VAL A 277 9.39 10.22 4.40
N THR A 278 9.34 9.57 3.23
CA THR A 278 8.18 9.64 2.33
C THR A 278 7.09 8.61 2.67
N PHE A 279 7.46 7.48 3.27
CA PHE A 279 6.50 6.45 3.65
C PHE A 279 6.26 6.44 5.17
N VAL A 280 7.28 6.12 5.97
CA VAL A 280 7.07 5.87 7.41
C VAL A 280 6.63 7.12 8.14
N ALA A 281 7.32 8.26 7.96
CA ALA A 281 6.98 9.49 8.66
C ALA A 281 5.61 10.03 8.23
N VAL A 282 5.27 9.91 6.95
CA VAL A 282 3.95 10.34 6.45
C VAL A 282 2.85 9.44 7.02
N CYS A 283 2.98 8.11 6.98
CA CYS A 283 2.01 7.20 7.61
C CYS A 283 1.88 7.44 9.12
N PHE A 284 3.00 7.66 9.82
CA PHE A 284 3.00 7.95 11.25
C PHE A 284 2.18 9.22 11.55
N VAL A 285 2.40 10.28 10.80
CA VAL A 285 1.66 11.55 10.96
C VAL A 285 0.18 11.35 10.59
N THR A 286 -0.11 10.68 9.49
CA THR A 286 -1.50 10.51 9.03
C THR A 286 -2.32 9.64 9.96
N ILE A 287 -1.83 8.46 10.34
CA ILE A 287 -2.54 7.58 11.29
C ILE A 287 -2.67 8.27 12.65
N GLY A 288 -1.59 8.86 13.15
CA GLY A 288 -1.58 9.53 14.44
C GLY A 288 -2.59 10.68 14.51
N VAL A 289 -2.51 11.63 13.57
CA VAL A 289 -3.40 12.80 13.54
C VAL A 289 -4.83 12.41 13.28
N MET A 290 -5.11 11.47 12.36
CA MET A 290 -6.47 11.01 12.09
C MET A 290 -7.08 10.26 13.27
N SER A 291 -6.28 9.50 14.03
CA SER A 291 -6.72 8.87 15.27
C SER A 291 -7.01 9.90 16.37
N LEU A 292 -6.13 10.89 16.57
CA LEU A 292 -6.38 11.98 17.51
C LEU A 292 -7.64 12.77 17.14
N LEU A 293 -7.83 13.04 15.85
CA LEU A 293 -9.02 13.72 15.35
C LEU A 293 -10.30 12.91 15.62
N ALA A 294 -10.26 11.58 15.39
CA ALA A 294 -11.40 10.71 15.69
C ALA A 294 -11.67 10.61 17.18
N TYR A 295 -10.63 10.60 18.01
CA TYR A 295 -10.77 10.64 19.47
C TYR A 295 -11.45 11.93 19.93
N GLU A 296 -10.98 13.07 19.48
CA GLU A 296 -11.54 14.40 19.81
C GLU A 296 -13.03 14.53 19.45
N THR A 297 -13.42 13.98 18.29
CA THR A 297 -14.75 14.26 17.70
C THR A 297 -15.75 13.12 17.86
N LEU A 298 -15.30 11.87 17.97
CA LEU A 298 -16.17 10.69 17.88
C LEU A 298 -16.12 9.76 19.09
N PHE A 299 -15.03 9.78 19.88
CA PHE A 299 -14.88 8.86 21.01
C PHE A 299 -15.99 9.04 22.06
N GLY A 300 -16.49 7.92 22.58
CA GLY A 300 -17.57 7.91 23.55
C GLY A 300 -18.99 8.07 23.00
N ARG A 301 -19.14 8.20 21.67
CA ARG A 301 -20.46 8.23 21.02
C ARG A 301 -21.02 6.81 20.86
N GLY A 302 -22.24 6.58 21.34
CA GLY A 302 -22.93 5.29 21.24
C GLY A 302 -23.71 5.06 19.93
N ASP A 303 -23.72 6.05 19.02
CA ASP A 303 -24.49 6.04 17.77
C ASP A 303 -23.67 5.67 16.52
N LEU A 304 -22.39 5.30 16.70
CA LEU A 304 -21.51 4.96 15.59
C LEU A 304 -21.82 3.58 15.01
N LYS A 305 -22.04 3.53 13.70
CA LYS A 305 -22.25 2.29 12.96
C LYS A 305 -20.94 1.82 12.33
N SER A 306 -20.85 0.49 12.10
CA SER A 306 -19.73 -0.13 11.38
C SER A 306 -19.83 0.10 9.86
N ASP A 307 -19.94 1.35 9.45
CA ASP A 307 -20.02 1.80 8.06
C ASP A 307 -19.41 3.21 7.92
N PRO A 308 -19.15 3.73 6.71
CA PRO A 308 -18.55 5.05 6.52
C PRO A 308 -19.42 6.25 6.97
N SER A 309 -20.62 6.03 7.52
CA SER A 309 -21.50 7.12 7.99
C SER A 309 -20.88 7.94 9.12
N PHE A 310 -19.96 7.37 9.90
CA PHE A 310 -19.22 8.13 10.91
C PHE A 310 -18.42 9.30 10.31
N LEU A 311 -17.97 9.21 9.05
CA LEU A 311 -17.33 10.34 8.35
C LEU A 311 -18.30 11.50 8.12
N ARG A 312 -19.58 11.19 7.87
CA ARG A 312 -20.62 12.23 7.80
C ARG A 312 -20.80 12.89 9.16
N ILE A 313 -20.95 12.09 10.22
CA ILE A 313 -21.08 12.61 11.60
C ILE A 313 -19.90 13.52 11.95
N GLN A 314 -18.68 13.09 11.64
CA GLN A 314 -17.46 13.89 11.86
C GLN A 314 -17.48 15.19 11.04
N GLY A 315 -17.92 15.14 9.78
CA GLY A 315 -18.12 16.33 8.95
C GLY A 315 -19.16 17.29 9.52
N ASP A 316 -20.27 16.79 10.07
CA ASP A 316 -21.31 17.60 10.70
C ASP A 316 -20.78 18.29 11.98
N ILE A 317 -19.90 17.63 12.75
CA ILE A 317 -19.20 18.25 13.88
C ILE A 317 -18.29 19.38 13.41
N PHE A 318 -17.51 19.18 12.34
CA PHE A 318 -16.68 20.25 11.79
C PHE A 318 -17.50 21.45 11.31
N GLU A 319 -18.67 21.19 10.73
CA GLU A 319 -19.59 22.26 10.32
C GLU A 319 -20.08 23.06 11.49
N ALA A 320 -20.43 22.39 12.59
CA ALA A 320 -20.96 23.05 13.80
C ALA A 320 -19.88 23.84 14.57
N GLU A 321 -18.65 23.31 14.66
CA GLU A 321 -17.60 23.89 15.48
C GLU A 321 -16.72 24.90 14.74
N VAL A 322 -16.48 24.68 13.45
CA VAL A 322 -15.52 25.49 12.67
C VAL A 322 -16.21 26.15 11.46
N GLY A 323 -17.11 25.42 10.79
CA GLY A 323 -17.88 25.92 9.66
C GLY A 323 -17.95 24.96 8.48
N THR A 324 -18.88 25.24 7.57
CA THR A 324 -19.19 24.41 6.39
C THR A 324 -17.96 24.15 5.50
N TRP A 325 -17.02 25.09 5.42
CA TRP A 325 -15.82 24.94 4.60
C TRP A 325 -14.94 23.76 5.06
N LEU A 326 -14.82 23.52 6.37
CA LEU A 326 -14.01 22.40 6.90
C LEU A 326 -14.68 21.06 6.64
N LYS A 327 -16.00 20.97 6.78
CA LYS A 327 -16.78 19.79 6.37
C LYS A 327 -16.54 19.45 4.90
N LEU A 328 -16.68 20.44 4.01
CA LEU A 328 -16.50 20.25 2.58
C LEU A 328 -15.06 19.84 2.26
N LEU A 329 -14.06 20.47 2.87
CA LEU A 329 -12.65 20.10 2.73
C LEU A 329 -12.40 18.64 3.17
N PHE A 330 -12.92 18.25 4.34
CA PHE A 330 -12.76 16.90 4.87
C PHE A 330 -13.37 15.85 3.93
N LEU A 331 -14.63 16.02 3.55
CA LEU A 331 -15.31 15.08 2.65
C LEU A 331 -14.64 15.01 1.28
N ALA A 332 -14.21 16.16 0.72
CA ALA A 332 -13.49 16.20 -0.55
C ALA A 332 -12.14 15.46 -0.48
N VAL A 333 -11.34 15.68 0.58
CA VAL A 333 -10.07 14.98 0.81
C VAL A 333 -10.31 13.48 0.98
N ALA A 334 -11.34 13.07 1.70
CA ALA A 334 -11.69 11.66 1.86
C ALA A 334 -12.07 11.00 0.51
N VAL A 335 -12.91 11.67 -0.30
CA VAL A 335 -13.28 11.18 -1.65
C VAL A 335 -12.04 11.02 -2.54
N VAL A 336 -11.23 12.08 -2.66
CA VAL A 336 -10.01 12.06 -3.49
C VAL A 336 -9.06 10.96 -3.02
N SER A 337 -8.89 10.81 -1.71
CA SER A 337 -7.99 9.81 -1.13
C SER A 337 -8.45 8.38 -1.42
N LEU A 338 -9.73 8.10 -1.29
CA LEU A 338 -10.29 6.76 -1.51
C LEU A 338 -10.32 6.40 -3.00
N TRP A 339 -10.65 7.33 -3.89
CA TRP A 339 -10.65 7.07 -5.33
C TRP A 339 -9.25 6.98 -5.93
N ALA A 340 -8.30 7.81 -5.48
CA ALA A 340 -6.91 7.69 -5.90
C ALA A 340 -6.31 6.36 -5.45
N ALA A 341 -6.59 5.93 -4.21
CA ALA A 341 -6.15 4.60 -3.76
C ALA A 341 -6.77 3.48 -4.59
N ALA A 342 -8.05 3.54 -4.95
CA ALA A 342 -8.67 2.55 -5.84
C ALA A 342 -7.93 2.46 -7.19
N MET A 343 -7.47 3.60 -7.75
CA MET A 343 -6.60 3.61 -8.93
C MET A 343 -5.27 2.91 -8.68
N GLY A 344 -4.63 3.19 -7.56
CA GLY A 344 -3.37 2.55 -7.18
C GLY A 344 -3.50 1.04 -6.98
N LEU A 345 -4.62 0.57 -6.42
CA LEU A 345 -4.88 -0.86 -6.21
C LEU A 345 -5.05 -1.61 -7.54
N LEU A 346 -5.77 -1.02 -8.50
CA LEU A 346 -5.88 -1.57 -9.86
C LEU A 346 -4.50 -1.61 -10.56
N ASP A 347 -3.67 -0.57 -10.37
CA ASP A 347 -2.28 -0.56 -10.86
C ASP A 347 -1.44 -1.68 -10.24
N ILE A 348 -1.59 -1.94 -8.93
CA ILE A 348 -0.87 -2.99 -8.20
C ILE A 348 -1.11 -4.36 -8.83
N ILE A 349 -2.35 -4.77 -9.01
CA ILE A 349 -2.66 -6.09 -9.55
C ILE A 349 -2.32 -6.18 -11.03
N GLY A 350 -2.61 -5.12 -11.79
CA GLY A 350 -2.21 -5.03 -13.18
C GLY A 350 -0.71 -5.30 -13.37
N ARG A 351 0.15 -4.65 -12.56
CA ARG A 351 1.61 -4.85 -12.58
C ARG A 351 2.03 -6.23 -12.13
N LEU A 352 1.50 -6.68 -11.00
CA LEU A 352 1.86 -7.95 -10.39
C LEU A 352 1.58 -9.11 -11.36
N ALA A 353 0.36 -9.18 -11.88
CA ALA A 353 -0.06 -10.26 -12.77
C ALA A 353 0.61 -10.17 -14.15
N SER A 354 0.75 -8.97 -14.72
CA SER A 354 1.38 -8.82 -16.05
C SER A 354 2.87 -9.18 -16.03
N ASP A 355 3.63 -8.71 -15.04
CA ASP A 355 5.05 -9.04 -14.86
C ASP A 355 5.23 -10.56 -14.67
N PHE A 356 4.41 -11.17 -13.81
CA PHE A 356 4.47 -12.60 -13.56
C PHE A 356 4.11 -13.44 -14.79
N LEU A 357 2.98 -13.16 -15.47
CA LEU A 357 2.54 -13.90 -16.64
C LEU A 357 3.52 -13.75 -17.79
N ARG A 358 4.00 -12.53 -18.04
CA ARG A 358 4.96 -12.26 -19.11
C ARG A 358 6.25 -13.04 -18.93
N ARG A 359 6.82 -13.05 -17.72
CA ARG A 359 8.12 -13.69 -17.44
C ARG A 359 8.06 -15.20 -17.38
N ASN A 360 6.95 -15.79 -16.92
CA ASN A 360 6.91 -17.22 -16.61
C ASN A 360 6.19 -18.07 -17.65
N TYR A 361 5.27 -17.47 -18.42
CA TYR A 361 4.42 -18.24 -19.35
C TYR A 361 4.35 -17.66 -20.77
N LEU A 362 4.58 -16.38 -20.94
CA LEU A 362 4.37 -15.67 -22.19
C LEU A 362 5.64 -14.97 -22.70
N THR A 363 6.83 -15.43 -22.29
CA THR A 363 8.12 -14.81 -22.58
C THR A 363 8.33 -14.55 -24.08
N ASP A 364 7.99 -15.52 -24.93
CA ASP A 364 8.22 -15.45 -26.38
C ASP A 364 7.00 -14.94 -27.17
N SER A 365 5.91 -14.55 -26.47
CA SER A 365 4.69 -14.11 -27.14
C SER A 365 4.83 -12.70 -27.70
N VAL A 366 4.73 -12.56 -29.01
CA VAL A 366 4.67 -11.25 -29.69
C VAL A 366 3.31 -10.56 -29.44
N ARG A 367 2.26 -11.32 -29.24
CA ARG A 367 0.90 -10.79 -29.02
C ARG A 367 0.69 -10.28 -27.59
N TRP A 368 1.18 -11.02 -26.59
CA TRP A 368 0.94 -10.75 -25.17
C TRP A 368 2.17 -10.08 -24.54
N THR A 369 2.34 -8.79 -24.81
CA THR A 369 3.34 -7.94 -24.17
C THR A 369 2.91 -7.59 -22.74
N GLU A 370 3.87 -7.22 -21.86
CA GLU A 370 3.57 -6.81 -20.48
C GLU A 370 2.52 -5.68 -20.42
N PRO A 371 2.58 -4.64 -21.26
CA PRO A 371 1.56 -3.59 -21.30
C PRO A 371 0.14 -4.08 -21.66
N ARG A 372 0.01 -5.02 -22.61
CA ARG A 372 -1.31 -5.57 -22.97
C ARG A 372 -1.88 -6.44 -21.87
N LEU A 373 -1.05 -7.24 -21.22
CA LEU A 373 -1.45 -8.04 -20.08
C LEU A 373 -1.88 -7.15 -18.91
N TYR A 374 -1.15 -6.05 -18.67
CA TYR A 374 -1.50 -5.07 -17.67
C TYR A 374 -2.92 -4.52 -17.85
N LEU A 375 -3.23 -4.02 -19.05
CA LEU A 375 -4.57 -3.49 -19.33
C LEU A 375 -5.66 -4.57 -19.24
N LEU A 376 -5.38 -5.77 -19.73
CA LEU A 376 -6.33 -6.88 -19.63
C LEU A 376 -6.68 -7.17 -18.16
N VAL A 377 -5.70 -7.25 -17.27
CA VAL A 377 -5.90 -7.52 -15.85
C VAL A 377 -6.68 -6.39 -15.19
N VAL A 378 -6.31 -5.12 -15.44
CA VAL A 378 -7.01 -3.95 -14.91
C VAL A 378 -8.50 -3.97 -15.29
N TRP A 379 -8.83 -4.24 -16.56
CA TRP A 379 -10.22 -4.28 -16.99
C TRP A 379 -10.98 -5.51 -16.46
N ILE A 380 -10.33 -6.67 -16.32
CA ILE A 380 -10.92 -7.83 -15.65
C ILE A 380 -11.30 -7.48 -14.20
N GLU A 381 -10.42 -6.82 -13.46
CA GLU A 381 -10.73 -6.41 -12.07
C GLU A 381 -11.88 -5.39 -12.00
N ILE A 382 -11.93 -4.42 -12.91
CA ILE A 382 -13.03 -3.46 -12.98
C ILE A 382 -14.35 -4.19 -13.22
N VAL A 383 -14.38 -5.14 -14.15
CA VAL A 383 -15.59 -5.92 -14.45
C VAL A 383 -15.99 -6.79 -13.26
N LEU A 384 -15.04 -7.49 -12.64
CA LEU A 384 -15.32 -8.34 -11.48
C LEU A 384 -15.78 -7.52 -10.27
N GLY A 385 -15.09 -6.42 -9.94
CA GLY A 385 -15.49 -5.52 -8.86
C GLY A 385 -16.88 -4.90 -9.09
N SER A 386 -17.18 -4.49 -10.33
CA SER A 386 -18.52 -4.00 -10.70
C SER A 386 -19.58 -5.09 -10.56
N ALA A 387 -19.27 -6.33 -10.98
CA ALA A 387 -20.20 -7.46 -10.85
C ALA A 387 -20.48 -7.80 -9.38
N ILE A 388 -19.47 -7.75 -8.50
CA ILE A 388 -19.62 -7.95 -7.06
C ILE A 388 -20.60 -6.93 -6.47
N LEU A 389 -20.48 -5.65 -6.83
CA LEU A 389 -21.38 -4.60 -6.36
C LEU A 389 -22.82 -4.81 -6.88
N LEU A 390 -22.97 -5.11 -8.17
CA LEU A 390 -24.28 -5.35 -8.78
C LEU A 390 -24.95 -6.63 -8.26
N ALA A 391 -24.17 -7.59 -7.76
CA ALA A 391 -24.68 -8.78 -7.06
C ALA A 391 -25.13 -8.48 -5.61
N GLY A 392 -25.04 -7.23 -5.13
CA GLY A 392 -25.55 -6.80 -3.83
C GLY A 392 -24.52 -6.79 -2.70
N PHE A 393 -23.23 -7.07 -2.96
CA PHE A 393 -22.16 -6.94 -1.96
C PHE A 393 -21.72 -5.48 -1.85
N THR A 394 -22.51 -4.68 -1.15
CA THR A 394 -22.37 -3.21 -1.12
C THR A 394 -21.85 -2.64 0.20
N GLN A 395 -21.53 -3.48 1.22
CA GLN A 395 -21.06 -3.00 2.53
C GLN A 395 -19.55 -2.65 2.50
N PRO A 396 -19.18 -1.36 2.43
CA PRO A 396 -17.80 -0.95 2.17
C PRO A 396 -16.83 -1.42 3.26
N LEU A 397 -17.18 -1.25 4.53
CA LEU A 397 -16.29 -1.59 5.65
C LEU A 397 -16.03 -3.11 5.73
N GLY A 398 -17.06 -3.94 5.51
CA GLY A 398 -16.89 -5.40 5.46
C GLY A 398 -15.93 -5.82 4.36
N LEU A 399 -16.06 -5.25 3.16
CA LEU A 399 -15.16 -5.51 2.03
C LEU A 399 -13.72 -5.07 2.33
N LEU A 400 -13.53 -3.93 3.02
CA LEU A 400 -12.21 -3.46 3.45
C LEU A 400 -11.59 -4.41 4.47
N ILE A 401 -12.33 -4.88 5.46
CA ILE A 401 -11.83 -5.81 6.49
C ILE A 401 -11.35 -7.11 5.86
N VAL A 402 -12.12 -7.71 4.95
CA VAL A 402 -11.72 -8.93 4.25
C VAL A 402 -10.41 -8.72 3.48
N SER A 403 -10.33 -7.65 2.71
CA SER A 403 -9.15 -7.29 1.93
C SER A 403 -7.91 -7.10 2.80
N THR A 404 -8.03 -6.32 3.88
CA THR A 404 -6.89 -5.99 4.73
C THR A 404 -6.45 -7.14 5.65
N CYS A 405 -7.36 -8.03 6.06
CA CYS A 405 -6.99 -9.30 6.69
C CYS A 405 -6.19 -10.18 5.72
N ALA A 406 -6.64 -10.30 4.47
CA ALA A 406 -5.89 -11.01 3.44
C ALA A 406 -4.50 -10.39 3.22
N ALA A 407 -4.40 -9.05 3.24
CA ALA A 407 -3.12 -8.34 3.17
C ALA A 407 -2.13 -8.79 4.26
N SER A 408 -2.57 -8.89 5.51
CA SER A 408 -1.73 -9.32 6.62
C SER A 408 -1.21 -10.75 6.44
N VAL A 409 -2.07 -11.68 6.00
CA VAL A 409 -1.68 -13.07 5.72
C VAL A 409 -0.67 -13.16 4.58
N VAL A 410 -0.88 -12.39 3.52
CA VAL A 410 0.05 -12.32 2.38
C VAL A 410 1.40 -11.73 2.80
N THR A 411 1.38 -10.71 3.68
CA THR A 411 2.61 -10.12 4.25
C THR A 411 3.42 -11.15 5.02
N LEU A 412 2.78 -11.97 5.84
CA LEU A 412 3.44 -13.08 6.52
C LEU A 412 4.11 -14.03 5.52
N LEU A 413 3.36 -14.47 4.51
CA LEU A 413 3.85 -15.43 3.51
C LEU A 413 5.10 -14.95 2.81
N TYR A 414 5.06 -13.76 2.21
CA TYR A 414 6.21 -13.29 1.45
C TYR A 414 7.38 -12.82 2.34
N SER A 415 7.13 -12.42 3.60
CA SER A 415 8.22 -12.10 4.53
C SER A 415 9.12 -13.32 4.80
N ILE A 416 8.53 -14.52 4.89
CA ILE A 416 9.27 -15.78 4.99
C ILE A 416 10.12 -16.00 3.72
N LEU A 417 9.53 -15.81 2.54
CA LEU A 417 10.24 -15.95 1.26
C LEU A 417 11.35 -14.91 1.12
N LEU A 418 11.15 -13.70 1.62
CA LEU A 418 12.10 -12.59 1.55
C LEU A 418 13.37 -12.85 2.38
N VAL A 419 13.25 -13.54 3.53
CA VAL A 419 14.43 -14.00 4.29
C VAL A 419 15.33 -14.83 3.40
N ARG A 420 14.77 -15.86 2.73
CA ARG A 420 15.53 -16.72 1.83
C ARG A 420 16.11 -15.93 0.65
N LEU A 421 15.33 -15.05 0.05
CA LEU A 421 15.73 -14.25 -1.11
C LEU A 421 16.97 -13.41 -0.80
N ASN A 422 16.97 -12.69 0.31
CA ASN A 422 18.03 -11.75 0.66
C ASN A 422 19.23 -12.41 1.38
N THR A 423 19.08 -13.65 1.89
CA THR A 423 20.21 -14.41 2.48
C THR A 423 20.91 -15.30 1.48
N LYS A 424 20.21 -15.84 0.47
CA LYS A 424 20.74 -16.86 -0.44
C LYS A 424 21.06 -16.32 -1.83
N ASP A 425 20.19 -15.44 -2.38
CA ASP A 425 20.26 -15.04 -3.78
C ASP A 425 21.11 -13.79 -4.04
N LEU A 426 21.50 -13.06 -3.00
CA LEU A 426 22.37 -11.89 -3.10
C LEU A 426 23.83 -12.23 -2.77
N PRO A 427 24.82 -11.54 -3.37
CA PRO A 427 26.23 -11.67 -3.03
C PRO A 427 26.50 -11.31 -1.56
N ALA A 428 27.48 -11.98 -0.95
CA ALA A 428 27.78 -11.85 0.47
C ALA A 428 27.91 -10.42 1.02
N PRO A 429 28.56 -9.44 0.32
CA PRO A 429 28.71 -8.09 0.83
C PRO A 429 27.39 -7.32 0.98
N ILE A 430 26.35 -7.66 0.20
CA ILE A 430 25.08 -6.93 0.15
C ILE A 430 23.87 -7.73 0.69
N ARG A 431 24.12 -8.92 1.26
CA ARG A 431 23.09 -9.75 1.91
C ARG A 431 22.51 -9.08 3.16
N ILE A 432 21.27 -9.46 3.48
CA ILE A 432 20.69 -9.13 4.78
C ILE A 432 21.46 -9.82 5.91
N ARG A 433 21.74 -9.07 6.98
CA ARG A 433 22.41 -9.58 8.21
C ARG A 433 22.15 -8.65 9.39
N GLY A 434 22.55 -9.12 10.58
CA GLY A 434 22.46 -8.36 11.82
C GLY A 434 21.02 -7.95 12.16
N TRP A 435 20.85 -6.74 12.67
CA TRP A 435 19.57 -6.24 13.15
C TRP A 435 18.43 -6.25 12.11
N ARG A 436 18.76 -6.13 10.82
CA ARG A 436 17.76 -6.18 9.75
C ARG A 436 17.18 -7.58 9.55
N LEU A 437 18.01 -8.61 9.66
CA LEU A 437 17.52 -9.99 9.66
C LEU A 437 16.67 -10.24 10.91
N GLY A 438 17.11 -9.77 12.09
CA GLY A 438 16.31 -9.81 13.30
C GLY A 438 14.98 -9.09 13.17
N GLY A 439 14.97 -7.90 12.56
CA GLY A 439 13.75 -7.14 12.28
C GLY A 439 12.79 -7.85 11.32
N LEU A 440 13.32 -8.53 10.27
CA LEU A 440 12.48 -9.31 9.36
C LEU A 440 11.91 -10.57 10.03
N LEU A 441 12.68 -11.22 10.91
CA LEU A 441 12.16 -12.32 11.74
C LEU A 441 11.11 -11.84 12.74
N LEU A 442 11.30 -10.67 13.34
CA LEU A 442 10.28 -10.03 14.18
C LEU A 442 9.00 -9.75 13.38
N ALA A 443 9.12 -9.28 12.14
CA ALA A 443 7.97 -9.09 11.25
C ALA A 443 7.17 -10.38 11.04
N ILE A 444 7.86 -11.49 10.77
CA ILE A 444 7.24 -12.81 10.61
C ILE A 444 6.51 -13.22 11.89
N THR A 445 7.14 -13.04 13.05
CA THR A 445 6.52 -13.36 14.35
C THR A 445 5.30 -12.48 14.61
N PHE A 446 5.40 -11.18 14.31
CA PHE A 446 4.33 -10.21 14.50
C PHE A 446 3.08 -10.55 13.65
N TYR A 447 3.25 -10.67 12.33
CA TYR A 447 2.12 -11.03 11.45
C TYR A 447 1.60 -12.44 11.74
N GLY A 448 2.50 -13.38 12.06
CA GLY A 448 2.15 -14.76 12.43
C GLY A 448 1.29 -14.83 13.69
N PHE A 449 1.65 -14.09 14.75
CA PHE A 449 0.89 -14.01 15.98
C PHE A 449 -0.56 -13.57 15.73
N PHE A 450 -0.75 -12.43 15.06
CA PHE A 450 -2.09 -11.89 14.82
C PHE A 450 -2.91 -12.76 13.87
N ALA A 451 -2.29 -13.39 12.86
CA ALA A 451 -2.97 -14.30 11.95
C ALA A 451 -3.47 -15.58 12.69
N ILE A 452 -2.62 -16.17 13.53
CA ILE A 452 -2.98 -17.35 14.32
C ILE A 452 -4.06 -16.98 15.36
N ALA A 453 -3.89 -15.87 16.07
CA ALA A 453 -4.88 -15.43 17.07
C ALA A 453 -6.27 -15.19 16.44
N MET A 454 -6.31 -14.59 15.24
CA MET A 454 -7.57 -14.45 14.50
C MET A 454 -8.20 -15.81 14.18
N VAL A 455 -7.43 -16.77 13.65
CA VAL A 455 -7.96 -18.10 13.31
C VAL A 455 -8.49 -18.83 14.54
N VAL A 456 -7.71 -18.83 15.64
CA VAL A 456 -8.12 -19.49 16.89
C VAL A 456 -9.43 -18.89 17.41
N THR A 457 -9.51 -17.57 17.51
CA THR A 457 -10.72 -16.89 18.02
C THR A 457 -11.94 -17.02 17.10
N GLN A 458 -11.77 -17.34 15.81
CA GLN A 458 -12.90 -17.65 14.94
C GLN A 458 -13.34 -19.12 15.08
N LEU A 459 -12.39 -20.05 15.27
CA LEU A 459 -12.72 -21.47 15.50
C LEU A 459 -13.46 -21.67 16.83
N ASP A 460 -13.14 -20.89 17.87
CA ASP A 460 -13.85 -20.95 19.17
C ASP A 460 -15.32 -20.49 19.10
N LYS A 461 -15.74 -19.88 17.99
CA LYS A 461 -17.13 -19.44 17.75
C LYS A 461 -17.96 -20.42 16.93
N LEU A 462 -17.33 -21.46 16.35
CA LEU A 462 -17.99 -22.54 15.59
C LEU A 462 -18.38 -23.72 16.49
#